data_dad9bad9ec58bbda263bcd00ffcc63c6
#
_entry.id   dad9bad9ec58bbda263bcd00ffcc63c6
#
_cell.length_a   1.000
_cell.length_b   1.000
_cell.length_c   1.000
_cell.angle_alpha   90.00
_cell.angle_beta   90.00
_cell.angle_gamma   90.00
#
_symmetry.space_group_name_H-M   'P 1'
#
loop_
_entity.id
_entity.type
_entity.pdbx_description
1 polymer ?
#
loop_
_entity_poly.entity_id
_entity_poly.type
_entity_poly.pdbx_seq_one_letter_code
_entity_poly.pdbx_strand_id
1 'polypeptide(L)'
;MNPEQLKKRMPDAAFAFRGYNVTNLGRSTELLLHVAYGPIVQSCLSEAGKVCSDVISKKVNLVARVRNHRATTLQTYSEAIALVMAMEKAQVSLLSEFFGIELRSAKTCFGYSLGEISAVAAAGVFDCFEAMRVPLAMAADCAKLAEDCTLAVLFFRGESLPLAMIRQLCLEVNQAGRGVVGISTHLSPNSVLLMGQGDTLDRFKNVIDHCVQERVHLRKNSKKFPPLHTPIMWERNVPNRAASIMHTMPDGFGLPNPPVLSLVTGKASYNEYNAREHMYRWIDHPQLLWEVVFETLKMNIETIVHVGPEPNIIPATYSRLRDNVEAETNGSIRMRALTAVVQHPWIKPMLTNRTALLRAPLIEQVVLEDWLLENSVA
;
A
#
# COMPACT_ATOMS: atom_id res chain seq x y z
N MET A 1 -13.55 2.17 -19.40
CA MET A 1 -13.80 3.62 -19.22
C MET A 1 -12.92 4.38 -20.20
N ASN A 2 -13.50 5.29 -21.01
CA ASN A 2 -12.72 6.12 -21.94
C ASN A 2 -12.14 7.39 -21.26
N PRO A 3 -11.19 8.13 -21.93
CA PRO A 3 -10.54 9.30 -21.34
C PRO A 3 -11.49 10.40 -20.87
N GLU A 4 -12.50 10.73 -21.65
CA GLU A 4 -13.47 11.79 -21.30
C GLU A 4 -14.31 11.39 -20.07
N GLN A 5 -14.66 10.11 -19.96
CA GLN A 5 -15.37 9.59 -18.79
C GLN A 5 -14.50 9.65 -17.52
N LEU A 6 -13.23 9.27 -17.62
CA LEU A 6 -12.31 9.34 -16.48
C LEU A 6 -12.10 10.81 -16.07
N LYS A 7 -11.85 11.70 -17.02
CA LYS A 7 -11.67 13.14 -16.76
C LYS A 7 -12.86 13.75 -16.04
N LYS A 8 -14.08 13.40 -16.44
CA LYS A 8 -15.32 13.88 -15.80
C LYS A 8 -15.48 13.39 -14.36
N ARG A 9 -14.91 12.23 -14.03
CA ARG A 9 -15.01 11.61 -12.69
C ARG A 9 -13.93 12.06 -11.71
N MET A 10 -12.92 12.80 -12.16
CA MET A 10 -11.80 13.22 -11.32
C MET A 10 -12.22 13.89 -10.00
N PRO A 11 -13.24 14.80 -9.97
CA PRO A 11 -13.67 15.42 -8.71
C PRO A 11 -14.18 14.44 -7.64
N ASP A 12 -14.58 13.22 -8.03
CA ASP A 12 -15.01 12.15 -7.14
C ASP A 12 -14.12 10.91 -7.24
N ALA A 13 -12.88 11.10 -7.70
CA ALA A 13 -11.88 10.04 -7.79
C ALA A 13 -10.83 10.15 -6.68
N ALA A 14 -10.24 8.99 -6.35
CA ALA A 14 -9.03 8.91 -5.54
C ALA A 14 -7.95 8.12 -6.28
N PHE A 15 -6.70 8.57 -6.18
CA PHE A 15 -5.55 7.81 -6.64
C PHE A 15 -5.00 6.95 -5.52
N ALA A 16 -4.77 5.67 -5.82
CA ALA A 16 -4.28 4.68 -4.88
C ALA A 16 -2.95 4.10 -5.35
N PHE A 17 -1.85 4.53 -4.74
CA PHE A 17 -0.50 4.11 -5.07
C PHE A 17 -0.17 2.77 -4.40
N ARG A 18 0.41 1.85 -5.17
CA ARG A 18 0.74 0.52 -4.67
C ARG A 18 1.97 0.51 -3.77
N GLY A 19 2.09 -0.50 -2.91
CA GLY A 19 3.32 -0.80 -2.18
C GLY A 19 4.21 -1.84 -2.88
N TYR A 20 5.35 -2.16 -2.24
CA TYR A 20 6.20 -3.28 -2.64
C TYR A 20 5.45 -4.62 -2.55
N ASN A 21 5.74 -5.52 -3.50
CA ASN A 21 5.31 -6.91 -3.46
C ASN A 21 6.44 -7.82 -3.98
N VAL A 22 6.23 -9.12 -4.01
CA VAL A 22 7.18 -10.10 -4.59
C VAL A 22 7.26 -9.97 -6.11
N THR A 23 6.19 -9.51 -6.76
CA THR A 23 6.13 -9.17 -8.19
C THR A 23 5.94 -7.66 -8.34
N ASN A 24 6.73 -7.03 -9.21
CA ASN A 24 6.76 -5.57 -9.33
C ASN A 24 6.91 -5.07 -10.77
N LEU A 25 6.80 -5.94 -11.76
CA LEU A 25 6.94 -5.53 -13.16
C LEU A 25 5.61 -5.10 -13.78
N GLY A 26 4.50 -5.80 -13.48
CA GLY A 26 3.22 -5.56 -14.13
C GLY A 26 3.38 -5.45 -15.65
N ARG A 27 2.75 -4.46 -16.24
CA ARG A 27 2.83 -4.15 -17.68
C ARG A 27 3.91 -3.11 -18.01
N SER A 28 4.90 -2.92 -17.14
CA SER A 28 5.96 -1.92 -17.33
C SER A 28 6.74 -2.12 -18.64
N THR A 29 6.94 -3.36 -19.08
CA THR A 29 7.63 -3.66 -20.34
C THR A 29 6.82 -3.17 -21.54
N GLU A 30 5.52 -3.37 -21.54
CA GLU A 30 4.63 -2.90 -22.61
C GLU A 30 4.61 -1.36 -22.68
N LEU A 31 4.49 -0.70 -21.52
CA LEU A 31 4.56 0.77 -21.44
C LEU A 31 5.92 1.31 -21.92
N LEU A 32 7.04 0.64 -21.57
CA LEU A 32 8.38 1.04 -22.01
C LEU A 32 8.59 0.86 -23.52
N LEU A 33 7.98 -0.15 -24.12
CA LEU A 33 8.11 -0.46 -25.54
C LEU A 33 7.08 0.27 -26.41
N HIS A 34 6.10 0.92 -25.80
CA HIS A 34 5.07 1.67 -26.51
C HIS A 34 5.69 2.91 -27.20
N VAL A 35 5.34 3.12 -28.47
CA VAL A 35 5.96 4.18 -29.31
C VAL A 35 5.84 5.57 -28.68
N ALA A 36 4.64 5.92 -28.21
CA ALA A 36 4.39 7.24 -27.62
C ALA A 36 4.83 7.31 -26.13
N TYR A 37 4.62 6.27 -25.34
CA TYR A 37 4.86 6.27 -23.90
C TYR A 37 6.32 5.99 -23.51
N GLY A 38 7.01 5.22 -24.34
CA GLY A 38 8.37 4.74 -24.09
C GLY A 38 9.36 5.82 -23.65
N PRO A 39 9.41 7.00 -24.30
CA PRO A 39 10.34 8.06 -23.90
C PRO A 39 10.15 8.52 -22.45
N ILE A 40 8.91 8.73 -21.98
CA ILE A 40 8.60 9.14 -20.60
C ILE A 40 8.96 8.03 -19.61
N VAL A 41 8.54 6.80 -19.90
CA VAL A 41 8.85 5.63 -19.05
C VAL A 41 10.36 5.41 -18.95
N GLN A 42 11.09 5.48 -20.07
CA GLN A 42 12.54 5.36 -20.09
C GLN A 42 13.23 6.47 -19.29
N SER A 43 12.75 7.70 -19.38
CA SER A 43 13.27 8.83 -18.60
C SER A 43 13.12 8.59 -17.10
N CYS A 44 11.91 8.23 -16.63
CA CYS A 44 11.64 7.96 -15.21
C CYS A 44 12.49 6.78 -14.68
N LEU A 45 12.58 5.68 -15.44
CA LEU A 45 13.39 4.52 -15.06
C LEU A 45 14.90 4.84 -15.05
N SER A 46 15.38 5.68 -15.98
CA SER A 46 16.78 6.08 -16.03
C SER A 46 17.14 6.95 -14.84
N GLU A 47 16.32 7.91 -14.49
CA GLU A 47 16.54 8.80 -13.34
C GLU A 47 16.50 8.03 -12.02
N ALA A 48 15.47 7.22 -11.81
CA ALA A 48 15.38 6.34 -10.65
C ALA A 48 16.57 5.36 -10.54
N GLY A 49 17.04 4.85 -11.69
CA GLY A 49 18.22 3.99 -11.74
C GLY A 49 19.52 4.71 -11.33
N LYS A 50 19.67 6.01 -11.67
CA LYS A 50 20.79 6.84 -11.19
C LYS A 50 20.70 7.05 -9.69
N VAL A 51 19.54 7.50 -9.18
CA VAL A 51 19.34 7.73 -7.73
C VAL A 51 19.58 6.44 -6.94
N CYS A 52 19.05 5.31 -7.41
CA CYS A 52 19.31 4.02 -6.79
C CYS A 52 20.80 3.69 -6.78
N SER A 53 21.49 3.86 -7.91
CA SER A 53 22.94 3.59 -8.04
C SER A 53 23.75 4.44 -7.06
N ASP A 54 23.44 5.71 -6.94
CA ASP A 54 24.11 6.65 -6.02
C ASP A 54 23.93 6.21 -4.57
N VAL A 55 22.69 5.93 -4.15
CA VAL A 55 22.39 5.60 -2.75
C VAL A 55 23.00 4.28 -2.33
N ILE A 56 22.95 3.24 -3.18
CA ILE A 56 23.47 1.92 -2.82
C ILE A 56 24.93 1.70 -3.26
N SER A 57 25.58 2.71 -3.87
CA SER A 57 26.96 2.64 -4.39
C SER A 57 27.19 1.45 -5.33
N LYS A 58 26.19 1.10 -6.15
CA LYS A 58 26.24 -0.01 -7.09
C LYS A 58 25.47 0.35 -8.36
N LYS A 59 26.08 0.07 -9.55
CA LYS A 59 25.43 0.35 -10.83
C LYS A 59 24.10 -0.40 -11.00
N VAL A 60 23.03 0.35 -11.21
CA VAL A 60 21.66 -0.14 -11.46
C VAL A 60 21.19 0.35 -12.83
N ASN A 61 20.59 -0.55 -13.61
CA ASN A 61 19.98 -0.22 -14.90
C ASN A 61 18.55 -0.75 -14.94
N LEU A 62 17.61 0.09 -14.49
CA LEU A 62 16.17 -0.26 -14.46
C LEU A 62 15.57 -0.38 -15.86
N VAL A 63 16.04 0.43 -16.83
CA VAL A 63 15.59 0.33 -18.22
C VAL A 63 15.89 -1.05 -18.79
N ALA A 64 17.13 -1.53 -18.63
CA ALA A 64 17.50 -2.87 -19.08
C ALA A 64 16.75 -3.96 -18.31
N ARG A 65 16.50 -3.77 -17.00
CA ARG A 65 15.71 -4.73 -16.20
C ARG A 65 14.29 -4.88 -16.75
N VAL A 66 13.59 -3.76 -16.97
CA VAL A 66 12.21 -3.76 -17.50
C VAL A 66 12.17 -4.29 -18.92
N ARG A 67 13.06 -3.82 -19.82
CA ARG A 67 13.13 -4.26 -21.22
C ARG A 67 13.33 -5.77 -21.36
N ASN A 68 14.14 -6.36 -20.48
CA ASN A 68 14.43 -7.79 -20.47
C ASN A 68 13.49 -8.61 -19.57
N HIS A 69 12.41 -7.99 -19.09
CA HIS A 69 11.40 -8.61 -18.21
C HIS A 69 12.01 -9.34 -16.99
N ARG A 70 13.04 -8.73 -16.36
CA ARG A 70 13.74 -9.32 -15.23
C ARG A 70 13.06 -8.93 -13.92
N ALA A 71 12.39 -9.90 -13.27
CA ALA A 71 11.76 -9.71 -11.97
C ALA A 71 12.74 -9.23 -10.90
N THR A 72 12.23 -8.47 -9.93
CA THR A 72 12.96 -8.12 -8.72
C THR A 72 12.80 -9.22 -7.66
N THR A 73 13.75 -9.29 -6.74
CA THR A 73 13.75 -10.24 -5.62
C THR A 73 14.09 -9.50 -4.33
N LEU A 74 14.05 -10.18 -3.19
CA LEU A 74 14.50 -9.59 -1.93
C LEU A 74 15.98 -9.15 -1.97
N GLN A 75 16.86 -9.87 -2.70
CA GLN A 75 18.25 -9.49 -2.89
C GLN A 75 18.41 -8.21 -3.74
N THR A 76 17.41 -7.90 -4.57
CA THR A 76 17.36 -6.66 -5.37
C THR A 76 16.24 -5.73 -4.87
N TYR A 77 16.01 -5.71 -3.57
CA TYR A 77 14.92 -4.93 -2.96
C TYR A 77 15.04 -3.43 -3.23
N SER A 78 16.25 -2.86 -3.22
CA SER A 78 16.49 -1.48 -3.63
C SER A 78 16.06 -1.20 -5.07
N GLU A 79 16.35 -2.12 -5.99
CA GLU A 79 15.92 -1.98 -7.39
C GLU A 79 14.38 -2.10 -7.52
N ALA A 80 13.73 -2.89 -6.65
CA ALA A 80 12.28 -2.97 -6.61
C ALA A 80 11.64 -1.65 -6.13
N ILE A 81 12.20 -1.02 -5.08
CA ILE A 81 11.77 0.29 -4.60
C ILE A 81 11.83 1.31 -5.74
N ALA A 82 13.01 1.44 -6.38
CA ALA A 82 13.23 2.42 -7.43
C ALA A 82 12.33 2.17 -8.66
N LEU A 83 12.13 0.90 -9.03
CA LEU A 83 11.26 0.51 -10.14
C LEU A 83 9.79 0.86 -9.88
N VAL A 84 9.26 0.52 -8.70
CA VAL A 84 7.85 0.81 -8.35
C VAL A 84 7.60 2.31 -8.39
N MET A 85 8.41 3.12 -7.69
CA MET A 85 8.24 4.57 -7.65
C MET A 85 8.43 5.24 -9.02
N ALA A 86 9.38 4.75 -9.83
CA ALA A 86 9.58 5.24 -11.19
C ALA A 86 8.37 4.98 -12.09
N MET A 87 7.79 3.80 -12.00
CA MET A 87 6.61 3.44 -12.80
C MET A 87 5.35 4.17 -12.34
N GLU A 88 5.20 4.39 -11.04
CA GLU A 88 4.12 5.21 -10.49
C GLU A 88 4.21 6.65 -11.01
N LYS A 89 5.41 7.27 -10.95
CA LYS A 89 5.66 8.59 -11.54
C LYS A 89 5.39 8.60 -13.04
N ALA A 90 5.88 7.61 -13.77
CA ALA A 90 5.67 7.50 -15.22
C ALA A 90 4.18 7.41 -15.58
N GLN A 91 3.41 6.55 -14.92
CA GLN A 91 1.98 6.38 -15.17
C GLN A 91 1.19 7.68 -14.93
N VAL A 92 1.48 8.40 -13.84
CA VAL A 92 0.84 9.71 -13.58
C VAL A 92 1.25 10.74 -14.64
N SER A 93 2.52 10.74 -15.07
CA SER A 93 2.99 11.65 -16.13
C SER A 93 2.33 11.34 -17.48
N LEU A 94 2.17 10.06 -17.84
CA LEU A 94 1.48 9.63 -19.05
C LEU A 94 0.02 10.08 -19.05
N LEU A 95 -0.66 9.96 -17.90
CA LEU A 95 -2.05 10.36 -17.75
C LEU A 95 -2.22 11.87 -17.98
N SER A 96 -1.32 12.69 -17.45
CA SER A 96 -1.30 14.14 -17.66
C SER A 96 -0.95 14.51 -19.10
N GLU A 97 0.16 13.99 -19.63
CA GLU A 97 0.73 14.36 -20.93
C GLU A 97 -0.18 14.01 -22.11
N PHE A 98 -0.71 12.78 -22.14
CA PHE A 98 -1.47 12.27 -23.28
C PHE A 98 -2.98 12.48 -23.17
N PHE A 99 -3.50 12.59 -21.95
CA PHE A 99 -4.96 12.65 -21.74
C PHE A 99 -5.41 13.95 -21.08
N GLY A 100 -4.48 14.80 -20.64
CA GLY A 100 -4.80 16.05 -19.92
C GLY A 100 -5.58 15.80 -18.63
N ILE A 101 -5.32 14.67 -17.97
CA ILE A 101 -5.93 14.29 -16.69
C ILE A 101 -4.89 14.48 -15.58
N GLU A 102 -5.07 15.52 -14.79
CA GLU A 102 -4.14 15.90 -13.74
C GLU A 102 -4.51 15.26 -12.39
N LEU A 103 -3.53 14.66 -11.71
CA LEU A 103 -3.74 14.09 -10.38
C LEU A 103 -4.34 15.11 -9.40
N ARG A 104 -3.91 16.38 -9.48
CA ARG A 104 -4.44 17.48 -8.63
C ARG A 104 -5.94 17.76 -8.79
N SER A 105 -6.58 17.25 -9.84
CA SER A 105 -8.03 17.36 -10.03
C SER A 105 -8.83 16.28 -9.30
N ALA A 106 -8.14 15.29 -8.75
CA ALA A 106 -8.77 14.27 -7.92
C ALA A 106 -9.14 14.80 -6.53
N LYS A 107 -10.08 14.17 -5.89
CA LYS A 107 -10.55 14.55 -4.54
C LYS A 107 -9.51 14.26 -3.47
N THR A 108 -8.77 13.17 -3.62
CA THR A 108 -7.73 12.74 -2.67
C THR A 108 -6.78 11.74 -3.34
N CYS A 109 -5.67 11.46 -2.68
CA CYS A 109 -4.83 10.32 -3.00
C CYS A 109 -4.34 9.63 -1.71
N PHE A 110 -3.87 8.42 -1.83
CA PHE A 110 -3.27 7.64 -0.75
C PHE A 110 -2.37 6.55 -1.34
N GLY A 111 -1.59 5.90 -0.50
CA GLY A 111 -0.77 4.79 -0.97
C GLY A 111 -0.45 3.81 0.14
N TYR A 112 -0.38 2.52 -0.20
CA TYR A 112 -0.04 1.47 0.74
C TYR A 112 1.47 1.33 0.85
N SER A 113 2.01 1.40 2.06
CA SER A 113 3.44 1.21 2.31
C SER A 113 4.29 2.16 1.45
N LEU A 114 5.18 1.66 0.59
CA LEU A 114 5.98 2.48 -0.33
C LEU A 114 5.14 3.47 -1.14
N GLY A 115 3.91 3.09 -1.47
CA GLY A 115 2.97 3.94 -2.20
C GLY A 115 2.57 5.22 -1.46
N GLU A 116 2.64 5.28 -0.12
CA GLU A 116 2.38 6.53 0.60
C GLU A 116 3.46 7.57 0.29
N ILE A 117 4.73 7.14 0.15
CA ILE A 117 5.83 8.02 -0.29
C ILE A 117 5.54 8.58 -1.68
N SER A 118 5.14 7.71 -2.61
CA SER A 118 4.77 8.11 -3.97
C SER A 118 3.56 9.04 -4.01
N ALA A 119 2.54 8.78 -3.18
CA ALA A 119 1.35 9.63 -3.09
C ALA A 119 1.68 11.06 -2.60
N VAL A 120 2.50 11.17 -1.56
CA VAL A 120 2.94 12.46 -1.00
C VAL A 120 3.81 13.22 -2.00
N ALA A 121 4.70 12.52 -2.72
CA ALA A 121 5.52 13.11 -3.78
C ALA A 121 4.67 13.56 -4.99
N ALA A 122 3.73 12.73 -5.44
CA ALA A 122 2.82 13.06 -6.53
C ALA A 122 1.88 14.22 -6.19
N ALA A 123 1.54 14.39 -4.91
CA ALA A 123 0.78 15.54 -4.40
C ALA A 123 1.62 16.82 -4.22
N GLY A 124 2.90 16.81 -4.63
CA GLY A 124 3.75 17.98 -4.72
C GLY A 124 4.46 18.41 -3.44
N VAL A 125 4.52 17.53 -2.41
CA VAL A 125 5.19 17.85 -1.13
C VAL A 125 6.71 17.63 -1.21
N PHE A 126 7.13 16.60 -1.96
CA PHE A 126 8.54 16.29 -2.22
C PHE A 126 8.77 16.01 -3.71
N ASP A 127 9.99 16.22 -4.18
CA ASP A 127 10.40 15.59 -5.43
C ASP A 127 10.42 14.07 -5.27
N CYS A 128 9.91 13.34 -6.27
CA CYS A 128 9.77 11.90 -6.23
C CYS A 128 11.12 11.17 -6.08
N PHE A 129 12.16 11.66 -6.77
CA PHE A 129 13.47 11.04 -6.77
C PHE A 129 14.25 11.34 -5.49
N GLU A 130 14.05 12.53 -4.90
CA GLU A 130 14.57 12.86 -3.58
C GLU A 130 13.87 12.03 -2.49
N ALA A 131 12.52 11.93 -2.51
CA ALA A 131 11.77 11.12 -1.56
C ALA A 131 12.18 9.63 -1.59
N MET A 132 12.53 9.11 -2.79
CA MET A 132 13.00 7.75 -3.00
C MET A 132 14.29 7.43 -2.23
N ARG A 133 15.15 8.41 -1.95
CA ARG A 133 16.43 8.20 -1.23
C ARG A 133 16.24 7.59 0.15
N VAL A 134 15.14 7.92 0.84
CA VAL A 134 14.87 7.42 2.20
C VAL A 134 14.68 5.90 2.21
N PRO A 135 13.71 5.31 1.51
CA PRO A 135 13.55 3.86 1.49
C PRO A 135 14.76 3.15 0.86
N LEU A 136 15.45 3.75 -0.10
CA LEU A 136 16.66 3.19 -0.70
C LEU A 136 17.82 3.07 0.31
N ALA A 137 18.04 4.10 1.13
CA ALA A 137 19.09 4.10 2.15
C ALA A 137 18.85 3.03 3.24
N MET A 138 17.60 2.61 3.43
CA MET A 138 17.21 1.57 4.41
C MET A 138 17.09 0.17 3.77
N ALA A 139 17.13 0.06 2.45
CA ALA A 139 16.75 -1.16 1.72
C ALA A 139 17.56 -2.40 2.12
N ALA A 140 18.87 -2.26 2.31
CA ALA A 140 19.74 -3.38 2.68
C ALA A 140 19.39 -3.94 4.07
N ASP A 141 19.15 -3.06 5.05
CA ASP A 141 18.76 -3.47 6.40
C ASP A 141 17.36 -4.09 6.41
N CYS A 142 16.42 -3.53 5.67
CA CYS A 142 15.07 -4.06 5.50
C CYS A 142 15.10 -5.48 4.90
N ALA A 143 15.90 -5.70 3.85
CA ALA A 143 16.08 -7.00 3.24
C ALA A 143 16.73 -8.01 4.19
N LYS A 144 17.71 -7.56 4.99
CA LYS A 144 18.37 -8.41 5.98
C LYS A 144 17.44 -8.83 7.11
N LEU A 145 16.64 -7.90 7.64
CA LEU A 145 15.62 -8.20 8.66
C LEU A 145 14.55 -9.17 8.15
N ALA A 146 14.24 -9.15 6.84
CA ALA A 146 13.27 -10.06 6.24
C ALA A 146 13.69 -11.55 6.31
N GLU A 147 14.98 -11.86 6.43
CA GLU A 147 15.48 -13.23 6.46
C GLU A 147 14.94 -14.04 7.66
N ASP A 148 14.81 -13.39 8.83
CA ASP A 148 14.27 -14.00 10.06
C ASP A 148 12.78 -13.73 10.28
N CYS A 149 12.16 -12.91 9.43
CA CYS A 149 10.77 -12.52 9.60
C CYS A 149 9.81 -13.38 8.79
N THR A 150 8.62 -13.61 9.34
CA THR A 150 7.50 -14.25 8.67
C THR A 150 6.29 -13.33 8.72
N LEU A 151 5.65 -13.11 7.55
CA LEU A 151 4.37 -12.43 7.41
C LEU A 151 3.24 -13.42 7.65
N ALA A 152 2.23 -13.04 8.42
CA ALA A 152 1.03 -13.82 8.60
C ALA A 152 -0.23 -12.95 8.55
N VAL A 153 -1.32 -13.51 8.05
CA VAL A 153 -2.66 -12.94 8.15
C VAL A 153 -3.33 -13.55 9.36
N LEU A 154 -3.68 -12.71 10.33
CA LEU A 154 -4.58 -13.07 11.41
C LEU A 154 -6.00 -12.69 11.00
N PHE A 155 -6.93 -13.61 11.01
CA PHE A 155 -8.31 -13.31 10.74
C PHE A 155 -9.26 -14.08 11.65
N PHE A 156 -10.41 -13.50 11.87
CA PHE A 156 -11.43 -13.95 12.78
C PHE A 156 -12.78 -14.01 12.05
N ARG A 157 -13.58 -15.04 12.29
CA ARG A 157 -14.88 -15.20 11.62
C ARG A 157 -16.05 -14.61 12.39
N GLY A 158 -15.82 -14.22 13.65
CA GLY A 158 -16.81 -13.57 14.50
C GLY A 158 -16.89 -12.05 14.33
N GLU A 159 -17.24 -11.37 15.42
CA GLU A 159 -17.22 -9.93 15.52
C GLU A 159 -15.79 -9.35 15.38
N SER A 160 -15.66 -8.04 15.32
CA SER A 160 -14.37 -7.39 15.15
C SER A 160 -13.38 -7.73 16.28
N LEU A 161 -12.12 -8.02 15.91
CA LEU A 161 -11.02 -8.11 16.88
C LEU A 161 -10.55 -6.70 17.26
N PRO A 162 -10.58 -6.30 18.53
CA PRO A 162 -10.05 -5.01 18.96
C PRO A 162 -8.54 -4.95 18.72
N LEU A 163 -8.07 -3.97 17.93
CA LEU A 163 -6.63 -3.75 17.68
C LEU A 163 -5.84 -3.58 18.98
N ALA A 164 -6.44 -2.94 20.00
CA ALA A 164 -5.82 -2.76 21.31
C ALA A 164 -5.47 -4.12 21.96
N MET A 165 -6.37 -5.10 21.89
CA MET A 165 -6.12 -6.45 22.40
C MET A 165 -4.99 -7.12 21.64
N ILE A 166 -4.98 -7.05 20.30
CA ILE A 166 -3.90 -7.65 19.49
C ILE A 166 -2.55 -7.02 19.83
N ARG A 167 -2.50 -5.69 20.01
CA ARG A 167 -1.29 -4.98 20.43
C ARG A 167 -0.82 -5.46 21.81
N GLN A 168 -1.74 -5.61 22.75
CA GLN A 168 -1.41 -6.10 24.10
C GLN A 168 -0.83 -7.53 24.05
N LEU A 169 -1.41 -8.42 23.25
CA LEU A 169 -0.89 -9.78 23.08
C LEU A 169 0.48 -9.80 22.39
N CYS A 170 0.72 -8.91 21.42
CA CYS A 170 2.05 -8.74 20.84
C CYS A 170 3.07 -8.33 21.91
N LEU A 171 2.73 -7.37 22.79
CA LEU A 171 3.60 -6.94 23.88
C LEU A 171 3.91 -8.09 24.85
N GLU A 172 2.92 -8.88 25.23
CA GLU A 172 3.10 -10.05 26.09
C GLU A 172 4.08 -11.05 25.49
N VAL A 173 3.95 -11.36 24.20
CA VAL A 173 4.90 -12.24 23.49
C VAL A 173 6.30 -11.64 23.46
N ASN A 174 6.42 -10.32 23.23
CA ASN A 174 7.69 -9.63 23.11
C ASN A 174 8.42 -9.52 24.48
N GLN A 175 7.69 -9.45 25.60
CA GLN A 175 8.27 -9.41 26.93
C GLN A 175 9.09 -10.66 27.26
N ALA A 176 8.87 -11.78 26.56
CA ALA A 176 9.70 -12.97 26.70
C ALA A 176 11.16 -12.78 26.21
N GLY A 177 11.47 -11.66 25.52
CA GLY A 177 12.82 -11.34 25.05
C GLY A 177 13.38 -12.25 23.95
N ARG A 178 12.53 -13.03 23.29
CA ARG A 178 12.90 -13.99 22.23
C ARG A 178 12.24 -13.62 20.92
N GLY A 179 12.78 -12.59 20.23
CA GLY A 179 12.26 -12.02 19.01
C GLY A 179 11.04 -11.10 19.23
N VAL A 180 10.65 -10.42 18.18
CA VAL A 180 9.58 -9.41 18.17
C VAL A 180 8.49 -9.80 17.21
N VAL A 181 7.22 -9.59 17.59
CA VAL A 181 6.03 -9.66 16.74
C VAL A 181 5.28 -8.34 16.81
N GLY A 182 4.72 -7.90 15.68
CA GLY A 182 3.94 -6.67 15.63
C GLY A 182 2.89 -6.69 14.53
N ILE A 183 1.90 -5.81 14.66
CA ILE A 183 0.92 -5.54 13.62
C ILE A 183 1.60 -4.71 12.54
N SER A 184 1.59 -5.19 11.29
CA SER A 184 2.06 -4.43 10.13
C SER A 184 0.92 -3.68 9.44
N THR A 185 -0.27 -4.26 9.37
CA THR A 185 -1.40 -3.63 8.67
C THR A 185 -2.74 -4.01 9.29
N HIS A 186 -3.62 -3.03 9.43
CA HIS A 186 -5.04 -3.25 9.69
C HIS A 186 -5.78 -3.36 8.35
N LEU A 187 -6.21 -4.57 8.00
CA LEU A 187 -6.83 -4.87 6.69
C LEU A 187 -8.35 -4.72 6.71
N SER A 188 -8.99 -5.09 7.82
CA SER A 188 -10.42 -5.02 8.04
C SER A 188 -10.72 -5.16 9.53
N PRO A 189 -11.94 -4.89 10.01
CA PRO A 189 -12.29 -5.01 11.42
C PRO A 189 -12.00 -6.37 12.05
N ASN A 190 -11.90 -7.42 11.24
CA ASN A 190 -11.63 -8.78 11.69
C ASN A 190 -10.33 -9.39 11.13
N SER A 191 -9.44 -8.55 10.54
CA SER A 191 -8.23 -9.05 9.90
C SER A 191 -7.07 -8.09 10.00
N VAL A 192 -5.90 -8.60 10.40
CA VAL A 192 -4.64 -7.85 10.45
C VAL A 192 -3.51 -8.65 9.82
N LEU A 193 -2.51 -7.93 9.30
CA LEU A 193 -1.20 -8.52 8.99
C LEU A 193 -0.32 -8.41 10.22
N LEU A 194 0.28 -9.54 10.60
CA LEU A 194 1.32 -9.63 11.62
C LEU A 194 2.65 -9.95 10.95
N MET A 195 3.71 -9.40 11.49
CA MET A 195 5.07 -9.84 11.18
C MET A 195 5.77 -10.25 12.47
N GLY A 196 6.45 -11.38 12.42
CA GLY A 196 7.14 -11.92 13.59
C GLY A 196 8.44 -12.62 13.24
N GLN A 197 9.40 -12.53 14.14
CA GLN A 197 10.70 -13.17 14.05
C GLN A 197 10.67 -14.57 14.66
N GLY A 198 11.45 -15.50 14.11
CA GLY A 198 11.57 -16.84 14.63
C GLY A 198 10.22 -17.53 14.88
N ASP A 199 9.97 -17.94 16.12
CA ASP A 199 8.76 -18.62 16.59
C ASP A 199 7.68 -17.68 17.16
N THR A 200 7.87 -16.36 17.10
CA THR A 200 6.98 -15.39 17.76
C THR A 200 5.53 -15.48 17.31
N LEU A 201 5.28 -15.79 16.04
CA LEU A 201 3.92 -15.96 15.52
C LEU A 201 3.24 -17.22 16.10
N ASP A 202 3.98 -18.29 16.38
CA ASP A 202 3.43 -19.50 17.02
C ASP A 202 3.11 -19.23 18.49
N ARG A 203 4.01 -18.55 19.19
CA ARG A 203 3.75 -18.08 20.57
C ARG A 203 2.55 -17.15 20.63
N PHE A 204 2.45 -16.19 19.72
CA PHE A 204 1.29 -15.31 19.63
C PHE A 204 0.00 -16.09 19.38
N LYS A 205 0.04 -17.10 18.49
CA LYS A 205 -1.13 -17.95 18.20
C LYS A 205 -1.58 -18.71 19.46
N ASN A 206 -0.64 -19.25 20.21
CA ASN A 206 -0.96 -19.94 21.46
C ASN A 206 -1.61 -18.99 22.48
N VAL A 207 -1.10 -17.77 22.64
CA VAL A 207 -1.66 -16.80 23.60
C VAL A 207 -3.07 -16.40 23.19
N ILE A 208 -3.29 -16.03 21.92
CA ILE A 208 -4.61 -15.57 21.46
C ILE A 208 -5.68 -16.66 21.53
N ASP A 209 -5.32 -17.93 21.30
CA ASP A 209 -6.25 -19.06 21.40
C ASP A 209 -6.77 -19.30 22.84
N HIS A 210 -6.02 -18.85 23.84
CA HIS A 210 -6.47 -18.90 25.25
C HIS A 210 -7.31 -17.67 25.64
N CYS A 211 -7.16 -16.55 24.93
CA CYS A 211 -7.84 -15.29 25.25
C CYS A 211 -9.19 -15.14 24.55
N VAL A 212 -9.43 -15.83 23.45
CA VAL A 212 -10.63 -15.69 22.62
C VAL A 212 -11.37 -17.02 22.55
N GLN A 213 -12.67 -17.02 22.88
CA GLN A 213 -13.50 -18.24 22.84
C GLN A 213 -13.72 -18.77 21.41
N GLU A 214 -13.72 -17.88 20.43
CA GLU A 214 -13.96 -18.19 19.03
C GLU A 214 -12.65 -18.51 18.29
N ARG A 215 -12.76 -19.34 17.25
CA ARG A 215 -11.59 -19.78 16.48
C ARG A 215 -10.94 -18.65 15.71
N VAL A 216 -9.71 -18.32 16.09
CA VAL A 216 -8.83 -17.38 15.38
C VAL A 216 -7.95 -18.15 14.40
N HIS A 217 -7.84 -17.62 13.18
CA HIS A 217 -7.02 -18.23 12.14
C HIS A 217 -5.76 -17.38 11.90
N LEU A 218 -4.60 -18.03 11.96
CA LEU A 218 -3.31 -17.45 11.61
C LEU A 218 -2.75 -18.17 10.38
N ARG A 219 -2.68 -17.48 9.24
CA ARG A 219 -2.12 -18.02 7.99
C ARG A 219 -0.78 -17.39 7.69
N LYS A 220 0.30 -18.16 7.82
CA LYS A 220 1.66 -17.71 7.48
C LYS A 220 1.87 -17.67 5.96
N ASN A 221 2.59 -16.66 5.50
CA ASN A 221 3.03 -16.53 4.11
C ASN A 221 4.38 -17.25 3.94
N SER A 222 4.54 -17.98 2.85
CA SER A 222 5.82 -18.64 2.50
C SER A 222 6.86 -17.67 1.93
N LYS A 223 6.45 -16.50 1.45
CA LYS A 223 7.35 -15.49 0.90
C LYS A 223 7.86 -14.58 2.01
N LYS A 224 9.10 -14.14 1.86
CA LYS A 224 9.74 -13.20 2.78
C LYS A 224 9.45 -11.76 2.36
N PHE A 225 9.14 -10.93 3.36
CA PHE A 225 8.89 -9.50 3.20
C PHE A 225 9.71 -8.71 4.23
N PRO A 226 10.20 -7.52 3.88
CA PRO A 226 10.76 -6.60 4.87
C PRO A 226 9.76 -6.32 5.98
N PRO A 227 10.16 -6.36 7.26
CA PRO A 227 9.25 -6.21 8.40
C PRO A 227 8.89 -4.75 8.70
N LEU A 228 8.69 -3.95 7.62
CA LEU A 228 8.23 -2.57 7.72
C LEU A 228 6.89 -2.47 8.46
N HIS A 229 6.65 -1.30 9.03
CA HIS A 229 5.42 -0.98 9.77
C HIS A 229 5.30 -1.75 11.09
N THR A 230 6.42 -2.24 11.63
CA THR A 230 6.46 -3.00 12.91
C THR A 230 7.63 -2.57 13.78
N PRO A 231 7.59 -2.85 15.09
CA PRO A 231 8.70 -2.58 16.01
C PRO A 231 10.02 -3.30 15.66
N ILE A 232 9.98 -4.34 14.81
CA ILE A 232 11.18 -5.09 14.38
C ILE A 232 12.21 -4.15 13.72
N MET A 233 11.76 -3.07 13.09
CA MET A 233 12.63 -2.09 12.44
C MET A 233 13.62 -1.41 13.37
N TRP A 234 13.36 -1.40 14.69
CA TRP A 234 14.25 -0.83 15.70
C TRP A 234 15.53 -1.62 15.93
N GLU A 235 15.57 -2.89 15.60
CA GLU A 235 16.80 -3.70 15.73
C GLU A 235 18.00 -3.14 14.95
N ARG A 236 17.73 -2.46 13.84
CA ARG A 236 18.76 -1.81 13.02
C ARG A 236 18.71 -0.30 13.06
N ASN A 237 18.03 0.23 14.06
CA ASN A 237 17.87 1.68 14.24
C ASN A 237 17.34 2.39 12.99
N VAL A 238 16.53 1.69 12.17
CA VAL A 238 16.03 2.18 10.88
C VAL A 238 15.14 3.43 11.05
N PRO A 239 14.22 3.50 12.04
CA PRO A 239 13.39 4.69 12.23
C PRO A 239 14.19 5.97 12.49
N ASN A 240 15.22 5.91 13.34
CA ASN A 240 16.06 7.08 13.62
C ASN A 240 16.89 7.52 12.40
N ARG A 241 17.42 6.55 11.64
CA ARG A 241 18.18 6.84 10.43
C ARG A 241 17.28 7.47 9.36
N ALA A 242 16.07 6.98 9.20
CA ALA A 242 15.09 7.58 8.30
C ALA A 242 14.70 8.99 8.72
N ALA A 243 14.46 9.21 10.02
CA ALA A 243 14.19 10.55 10.55
C ALA A 243 15.34 11.51 10.25
N SER A 244 16.60 11.09 10.46
CA SER A 244 17.78 11.91 10.15
C SER A 244 17.85 12.27 8.67
N ILE A 245 17.61 11.31 7.76
CA ILE A 245 17.62 11.57 6.33
C ILE A 245 16.46 12.53 5.95
N MET A 246 15.26 12.30 6.48
CA MET A 246 14.10 13.18 6.24
C MET A 246 14.37 14.63 6.66
N HIS A 247 15.11 14.86 7.74
CA HIS A 247 15.46 16.22 8.17
C HIS A 247 16.45 16.93 7.25
N THR A 248 17.23 16.18 6.46
CA THR A 248 18.21 16.75 5.53
C THR A 248 17.69 16.87 4.09
N MET A 249 16.51 16.31 3.81
CA MET A 249 15.91 16.43 2.47
C MET A 249 15.48 17.87 2.16
N PRO A 250 15.64 18.33 0.92
CA PRO A 250 14.96 19.54 0.45
C PRO A 250 13.44 19.33 0.45
N ASP A 251 12.66 20.39 0.41
CA ASP A 251 11.20 20.41 0.39
C ASP A 251 10.54 19.80 1.65
N GLY A 252 9.33 19.28 1.52
CA GLY A 252 8.58 18.71 2.64
C GLY A 252 7.80 19.72 3.45
N PHE A 253 7.64 20.92 2.92
CA PHE A 253 6.79 21.99 3.44
C PHE A 253 5.73 22.32 2.40
N GLY A 254 4.50 22.46 2.83
CA GLY A 254 3.37 22.74 1.97
C GLY A 254 2.27 21.69 2.06
N LEU A 255 1.05 22.10 1.74
CA LEU A 255 -0.10 21.22 1.73
C LEU A 255 -0.06 20.32 0.48
N PRO A 256 -0.30 19.00 0.66
CA PRO A 256 -0.44 18.10 -0.49
C PRO A 256 -1.67 18.47 -1.32
N ASN A 257 -1.53 18.46 -2.64
CA ASN A 257 -2.62 18.71 -3.59
C ASN A 257 -2.62 17.63 -4.70
N PRO A 258 -3.61 16.72 -4.69
CA PRO A 258 -4.78 16.64 -3.78
C PRO A 258 -4.39 16.26 -2.34
N PRO A 259 -5.31 16.40 -1.37
CA PRO A 259 -5.10 15.94 0.00
C PRO A 259 -4.71 14.47 0.04
N VAL A 260 -3.73 14.10 0.88
CA VAL A 260 -3.27 12.72 1.06
C VAL A 260 -3.90 12.13 2.32
N LEU A 261 -4.53 10.95 2.17
CA LEU A 261 -4.92 10.12 3.30
C LEU A 261 -3.71 9.30 3.75
N SER A 262 -3.22 9.57 4.95
CA SER A 262 -2.09 8.83 5.52
C SER A 262 -2.53 7.48 6.07
N LEU A 263 -1.84 6.42 5.70
CA LEU A 263 -2.05 5.10 6.31
C LEU A 263 -1.42 4.99 7.71
N VAL A 264 -0.54 5.90 8.09
CA VAL A 264 -0.01 5.98 9.46
C VAL A 264 -1.08 6.43 10.45
N THR A 265 -1.98 7.35 10.03
CA THR A 265 -3.01 7.92 10.89
C THR A 265 -4.45 7.49 10.54
N GLY A 266 -4.65 6.88 9.38
CA GLY A 266 -5.96 6.44 8.89
C GLY A 266 -6.86 7.57 8.38
N LYS A 267 -6.33 8.78 8.13
CA LYS A 267 -7.10 9.98 7.74
C LYS A 267 -6.27 11.02 7.01
N ALA A 268 -6.90 12.07 6.48
CA ALA A 268 -6.22 13.26 6.00
C ALA A 268 -5.59 14.01 7.18
N SER A 269 -4.29 13.85 7.35
CA SER A 269 -3.55 14.41 8.49
C SER A 269 -2.31 15.20 8.11
N TYR A 270 -1.95 15.21 6.84
CA TYR A 270 -0.84 16.03 6.35
C TYR A 270 -1.20 17.52 6.42
N ASN A 271 -0.26 18.31 6.89
CA ASN A 271 -0.31 19.76 6.89
C ASN A 271 1.00 20.35 6.36
N GLU A 272 1.16 21.67 6.38
CA GLU A 272 2.30 22.37 5.82
C GLU A 272 3.66 21.99 6.44
N TYR A 273 3.70 21.32 7.61
CA TYR A 273 4.93 21.12 8.38
C TYR A 273 5.22 19.68 8.76
N ASN A 274 4.25 18.77 8.71
CA ASN A 274 4.36 17.44 9.33
C ASN A 274 4.68 16.30 8.36
N ALA A 275 4.87 16.58 7.07
CA ALA A 275 5.11 15.54 6.09
C ALA A 275 6.33 14.66 6.45
N ARG A 276 7.42 15.28 6.91
CA ARG A 276 8.63 14.55 7.35
C ARG A 276 8.33 13.62 8.52
N GLU A 277 7.54 14.07 9.50
CA GLU A 277 7.16 13.25 10.65
C GLU A 277 6.33 12.03 10.23
N HIS A 278 5.31 12.20 9.39
CA HIS A 278 4.52 11.09 8.89
C HIS A 278 5.37 10.11 8.07
N MET A 279 6.29 10.62 7.25
CA MET A 279 7.15 9.83 6.39
C MET A 279 8.16 8.98 7.15
N TYR A 280 8.72 9.43 8.30
CA TYR A 280 9.59 8.54 9.07
C TYR A 280 8.80 7.60 10.00
N ARG A 281 7.61 8.00 10.48
CA ARG A 281 6.71 7.12 11.23
C ARG A 281 6.18 5.96 10.40
N TRP A 282 6.08 6.14 9.11
CA TRP A 282 5.73 5.10 8.16
C TRP A 282 6.57 3.81 8.32
N ILE A 283 7.81 3.91 8.80
CA ILE A 283 8.74 2.78 8.90
C ILE A 283 8.31 1.76 9.95
N ASP A 284 7.86 2.20 11.12
CA ASP A 284 7.60 1.35 12.29
C ASP A 284 6.15 1.38 12.80
N HIS A 285 5.29 2.23 12.21
CA HIS A 285 3.88 2.30 12.56
C HIS A 285 3.02 1.46 11.62
N PRO A 286 2.01 0.73 12.15
CA PRO A 286 1.10 -0.07 11.34
C PRO A 286 0.37 0.75 10.28
N GLN A 287 0.16 0.16 9.12
CA GLN A 287 -0.64 0.74 8.03
C GLN A 287 -2.13 0.54 8.32
N LEU A 288 -2.86 1.62 8.48
CA LEU A 288 -4.30 1.66 8.77
C LEU A 288 -5.12 1.65 7.46
N LEU A 289 -4.95 0.57 6.66
CA LEU A 289 -5.58 0.47 5.34
C LEU A 289 -7.10 0.47 5.41
N TRP A 290 -7.67 -0.22 6.40
CA TRP A 290 -9.12 -0.24 6.61
C TRP A 290 -9.69 1.15 6.86
N GLU A 291 -9.04 1.93 7.71
CA GLU A 291 -9.47 3.28 8.06
C GLU A 291 -9.46 4.18 6.83
N VAL A 292 -8.42 4.09 5.99
CA VAL A 292 -8.32 4.87 4.74
C VAL A 292 -9.37 4.43 3.73
N VAL A 293 -9.58 3.13 3.52
CA VAL A 293 -10.66 2.62 2.66
C VAL A 293 -12.01 3.13 3.13
N PHE A 294 -12.28 3.07 4.43
CA PHE A 294 -13.54 3.58 5.00
C PHE A 294 -13.67 5.10 4.84
N GLU A 295 -12.57 5.86 4.97
CA GLU A 295 -12.57 7.31 4.77
C GLU A 295 -12.89 7.68 3.32
N THR A 296 -12.38 6.93 2.31
CA THR A 296 -12.74 7.17 0.91
C THR A 296 -14.25 7.00 0.67
N LEU A 297 -14.88 6.00 1.30
CA LEU A 297 -16.33 5.81 1.21
C LEU A 297 -17.11 6.98 1.83
N LYS A 298 -16.64 7.50 2.97
CA LYS A 298 -17.24 8.70 3.63
C LYS A 298 -17.09 9.96 2.79
N MET A 299 -15.98 10.08 2.07
CA MET A 299 -15.71 11.19 1.15
C MET A 299 -16.54 11.12 -0.14
N ASN A 300 -17.40 10.12 -0.30
CA ASN A 300 -18.17 9.89 -1.52
C ASN A 300 -17.28 9.69 -2.77
N ILE A 301 -16.17 8.99 -2.64
CA ILE A 301 -15.39 8.57 -3.79
C ILE A 301 -16.18 7.55 -4.60
N GLU A 302 -16.19 7.73 -5.92
CA GLU A 302 -16.89 6.85 -6.87
C GLU A 302 -15.92 6.08 -7.77
N THR A 303 -14.68 6.59 -7.91
CA THR A 303 -13.66 5.95 -8.74
C THR A 303 -12.34 5.87 -7.99
N ILE A 304 -11.71 4.68 -7.97
CA ILE A 304 -10.35 4.48 -7.46
C ILE A 304 -9.44 4.17 -8.64
N VAL A 305 -8.45 5.03 -8.86
CA VAL A 305 -7.40 4.84 -9.87
C VAL A 305 -6.19 4.22 -9.21
N HIS A 306 -5.93 2.96 -9.49
CA HIS A 306 -4.78 2.21 -8.94
C HIS A 306 -3.54 2.49 -9.77
N VAL A 307 -2.53 3.08 -9.13
CA VAL A 307 -1.27 3.52 -9.75
C VAL A 307 -0.15 2.55 -9.41
N GLY A 308 0.72 2.32 -10.39
CA GLY A 308 1.90 1.47 -10.27
C GLY A 308 1.73 0.09 -10.92
N PRO A 309 2.85 -0.64 -11.08
CA PRO A 309 2.83 -1.93 -11.78
C PRO A 309 2.17 -3.01 -10.91
N GLU A 310 1.18 -3.72 -11.45
CA GLU A 310 0.49 -4.85 -10.81
C GLU A 310 -0.05 -4.53 -9.39
N PRO A 311 -0.95 -3.53 -9.24
CA PRO A 311 -1.52 -3.20 -7.93
C PRO A 311 -2.35 -4.38 -7.39
N ASN A 312 -2.24 -4.69 -6.09
CA ASN A 312 -2.86 -5.89 -5.55
C ASN A 312 -3.63 -5.70 -4.23
N ILE A 313 -2.98 -5.24 -3.15
CA ILE A 313 -3.61 -5.23 -1.82
C ILE A 313 -4.80 -4.26 -1.75
N ILE A 314 -4.66 -3.07 -2.34
CA ILE A 314 -5.71 -2.06 -2.33
C ILE A 314 -6.91 -2.52 -3.18
N PRO A 315 -6.76 -2.90 -4.48
CA PRO A 315 -7.89 -3.37 -5.27
C PRO A 315 -8.54 -4.63 -4.68
N ALA A 316 -7.76 -5.56 -4.12
CA ALA A 316 -8.30 -6.73 -3.44
C ALA A 316 -9.13 -6.36 -2.20
N THR A 317 -8.75 -5.30 -1.47
CA THR A 317 -9.50 -4.84 -0.29
C THR A 317 -10.87 -4.26 -0.70
N TYR A 318 -10.91 -3.41 -1.73
CA TYR A 318 -12.18 -2.89 -2.25
C TYR A 318 -13.07 -3.98 -2.84
N SER A 319 -12.51 -4.93 -3.58
CA SER A 319 -13.26 -6.04 -4.16
C SER A 319 -13.88 -6.92 -3.08
N ARG A 320 -13.12 -7.29 -2.05
CA ARG A 320 -13.65 -8.07 -0.90
C ARG A 320 -14.74 -7.31 -0.15
N LEU A 321 -14.55 -6.00 0.06
CA LEU A 321 -15.55 -5.18 0.73
C LEU A 321 -16.84 -5.11 -0.08
N ARG A 322 -16.75 -4.89 -1.39
CA ARG A 322 -17.89 -4.93 -2.31
C ARG A 322 -18.64 -6.26 -2.20
N ASP A 323 -17.92 -7.38 -2.38
CA ASP A 323 -18.50 -8.71 -2.37
C ASP A 323 -19.21 -9.01 -1.02
N ASN A 324 -18.60 -8.58 0.10
CA ASN A 324 -19.19 -8.73 1.42
C ASN A 324 -20.47 -7.88 1.60
N VAL A 325 -20.46 -6.63 1.13
CA VAL A 325 -21.63 -5.75 1.21
C VAL A 325 -22.77 -6.27 0.32
N GLU A 326 -22.46 -6.71 -0.90
CA GLU A 326 -23.43 -7.32 -1.82
C GLU A 326 -24.04 -8.60 -1.23
N ALA A 327 -23.22 -9.46 -0.60
CA ALA A 327 -23.70 -10.67 0.05
C ALA A 327 -24.69 -10.39 1.18
N GLU A 328 -24.46 -9.34 1.97
CA GLU A 328 -25.36 -8.95 3.08
C GLU A 328 -26.61 -8.20 2.60
N THR A 329 -26.54 -7.48 1.48
CA THR A 329 -27.68 -6.64 0.99
C THR A 329 -28.58 -7.38 -0.01
N ASN A 330 -28.05 -8.26 -0.84
CA ASN A 330 -28.80 -8.89 -1.93
C ASN A 330 -29.62 -10.12 -1.55
N GLY A 331 -29.79 -10.48 -0.30
CA GLY A 331 -30.74 -11.43 0.30
C GLY A 331 -31.29 -12.60 -0.56
N SER A 332 -30.76 -12.84 -1.77
CA SER A 332 -31.28 -13.81 -2.71
C SER A 332 -30.85 -15.24 -2.35
N ILE A 333 -31.79 -16.17 -2.47
CA ILE A 333 -31.63 -17.61 -2.16
C ILE A 333 -30.44 -18.26 -2.91
N ARG A 334 -30.09 -17.74 -4.09
CA ARG A 334 -28.96 -18.23 -4.91
C ARG A 334 -27.60 -17.83 -4.34
N MET A 335 -27.50 -16.66 -3.75
CA MET A 335 -26.30 -16.19 -3.07
C MET A 335 -26.12 -16.88 -1.72
N ARG A 336 -27.19 -17.22 -0.99
CA ARG A 336 -27.09 -17.97 0.28
C ARG A 336 -26.42 -19.32 0.14
N ALA A 337 -26.56 -20.03 -0.97
CA ALA A 337 -25.91 -21.30 -1.21
C ALA A 337 -24.40 -21.16 -1.51
N LEU A 338 -24.00 -20.09 -2.20
CA LEU A 338 -22.58 -19.76 -2.46
C LEU A 338 -21.93 -19.00 -1.27
N THR A 339 -22.72 -18.24 -0.51
CA THR A 339 -22.24 -17.36 0.58
C THR A 339 -22.31 -18.01 1.97
N ALA A 340 -22.81 -19.23 2.10
CA ALA A 340 -22.67 -20.00 3.35
C ALA A 340 -21.21 -20.10 3.84
N VAL A 341 -20.24 -19.78 2.98
CA VAL A 341 -18.80 -19.68 3.26
C VAL A 341 -18.35 -18.25 3.63
N VAL A 342 -19.14 -17.19 3.39
CA VAL A 342 -18.66 -15.79 3.37
C VAL A 342 -19.53 -14.81 4.18
N GLN A 343 -20.47 -15.28 5.00
CA GLN A 343 -21.13 -14.36 5.92
C GLN A 343 -20.12 -13.88 6.97
N HIS A 344 -19.78 -12.58 6.91
CA HIS A 344 -18.93 -11.94 7.91
C HIS A 344 -19.81 -11.28 8.97
N PRO A 345 -19.94 -11.85 10.17
CA PRO A 345 -20.82 -11.34 11.23
C PRO A 345 -20.55 -9.88 11.62
N TRP A 346 -19.33 -9.38 11.35
CA TRP A 346 -18.93 -8.02 11.65
C TRP A 346 -19.54 -6.97 10.69
N ILE A 347 -19.90 -7.35 9.44
CA ILE A 347 -20.35 -6.35 8.45
C ILE A 347 -21.81 -5.93 8.70
N LYS A 348 -22.66 -6.85 9.10
CA LYS A 348 -24.08 -6.58 9.32
C LYS A 348 -24.34 -5.48 10.38
N PRO A 349 -23.78 -5.54 11.59
CA PRO A 349 -23.89 -4.45 12.55
C PRO A 349 -23.20 -3.16 12.05
N MET A 350 -22.13 -3.29 11.27
CA MET A 350 -21.47 -2.12 10.69
C MET A 350 -22.29 -1.43 9.61
N LEU A 351 -23.01 -2.16 8.75
CA LEU A 351 -23.89 -1.58 7.75
C LEU A 351 -25.00 -0.73 8.39
N THR A 352 -25.55 -1.18 9.50
CA THR A 352 -26.59 -0.43 10.25
C THR A 352 -26.04 0.87 10.83
N ASN A 353 -24.77 0.86 11.29
CA ASN A 353 -24.17 2.01 11.97
C ASN A 353 -23.33 2.90 11.03
N ARG A 354 -22.96 2.41 9.83
CA ARG A 354 -22.04 3.07 8.91
C ARG A 354 -22.53 2.97 7.48
N THR A 355 -23.53 3.75 7.14
CA THR A 355 -24.17 3.77 5.81
C THR A 355 -23.19 3.99 4.64
N ALA A 356 -22.02 4.60 4.90
CA ALA A 356 -20.97 4.76 3.92
C ALA A 356 -20.52 3.42 3.29
N LEU A 357 -20.56 2.30 4.03
CA LEU A 357 -20.18 0.98 3.51
C LEU A 357 -21.09 0.50 2.36
N LEU A 358 -22.34 0.93 2.32
CA LEU A 358 -23.28 0.61 1.24
C LEU A 358 -22.82 1.16 -0.12
N ARG A 359 -21.85 2.07 -0.14
CA ARG A 359 -21.27 2.62 -1.37
C ARG A 359 -20.21 1.72 -1.98
N ALA A 360 -19.67 0.74 -1.24
CA ALA A 360 -18.60 -0.12 -1.73
C ALA A 360 -18.89 -0.81 -3.07
N PRO A 361 -20.13 -1.33 -3.33
CA PRO A 361 -20.50 -1.88 -4.64
C PRO A 361 -20.52 -0.86 -5.77
N LEU A 362 -20.63 0.43 -5.47
CA LEU A 362 -20.73 1.50 -6.46
C LEU A 362 -19.36 2.03 -6.90
N ILE A 363 -18.29 1.62 -6.23
CA ILE A 363 -16.93 2.06 -6.56
C ILE A 363 -16.45 1.36 -7.82
N GLU A 364 -16.11 2.17 -8.80
CA GLU A 364 -15.41 1.70 -10.00
C GLU A 364 -13.90 1.71 -9.77
N GLN A 365 -13.23 0.60 -10.07
CA GLN A 365 -11.78 0.47 -9.93
C GLN A 365 -11.13 0.49 -11.32
N VAL A 366 -10.13 1.35 -11.49
CA VAL A 366 -9.34 1.51 -12.71
C VAL A 366 -7.89 1.16 -12.41
N VAL A 367 -7.35 0.11 -13.03
CA VAL A 367 -5.92 -0.21 -12.99
C VAL A 367 -5.25 0.64 -14.07
N LEU A 368 -4.42 1.60 -13.66
CA LEU A 368 -3.93 2.65 -14.56
C LEU A 368 -3.03 2.10 -15.68
N GLU A 369 -2.19 1.10 -15.39
CA GLU A 369 -1.34 0.49 -16.43
C GLU A 369 -2.16 -0.19 -17.53
N ASP A 370 -3.26 -0.87 -17.19
CA ASP A 370 -4.16 -1.48 -18.15
C ASP A 370 -4.91 -0.40 -18.94
N TRP A 371 -5.46 0.58 -18.22
CA TRP A 371 -6.22 1.67 -18.82
C TRP A 371 -5.39 2.48 -19.84
N LEU A 372 -4.11 2.80 -19.52
CA LEU A 372 -3.21 3.50 -20.42
C LEU A 372 -2.98 2.73 -21.72
N LEU A 373 -2.82 1.41 -21.65
CA LEU A 373 -2.58 0.57 -22.81
C LEU A 373 -3.85 0.34 -23.63
N GLU A 374 -5.01 0.25 -22.98
CA GLU A 374 -6.33 0.10 -23.66
C GLU A 374 -6.78 1.39 -24.36
N ASN A 375 -6.41 2.56 -23.85
CA ASN A 375 -6.75 3.86 -24.42
C ASN A 375 -5.57 4.53 -25.13
N SER A 376 -4.55 3.74 -25.50
CA SER A 376 -3.31 4.26 -26.08
C SER A 376 -3.55 5.12 -27.31
N VAL A 377 -2.83 6.24 -27.37
CA VAL A 377 -2.76 7.10 -28.55
C VAL A 377 -1.94 6.36 -29.62
N ALA A 378 -2.51 6.21 -30.81
CA ALA A 378 -1.86 5.52 -31.93
C ALA A 378 -0.58 6.24 -32.41
#